data_86f9bfa92d04b68638fa30430268ed69
#
_entry.id   86f9bfa92d04b68638fa30430268ed69
#
_cell.length_a   1.000
_cell.length_b   1.000
_cell.length_c   1.000
_cell.angle_alpha   90.00
_cell.angle_beta   90.00
_cell.angle_gamma   90.00
#
_symmetry.space_group_name_H-M   'P 1'
#
loop_
_entity.id
_entity.type
_entity.pdbx_description
1 polymer ?
#
loop_
_entity_poly.entity_id
_entity_poly.type
_entity_poly.pdbx_seq_one_letter_code
_entity_poly.pdbx_strand_id
1 'polypeptide(L)'
;MGRKNLSDLGKSVLDDLWGLMDKRWYHHRVKDGIIQFFNGSRIIMFGLDSLQDGGLAEIKKAQQKLKGLNLGAYFIDQLEEVEEDVVTVLNTRLRKAESPWRQGNATTNPANFWAYSKYNENGGIDVANGEEGIYEDEFLFLIRSTVYDIKEHIKDDYIPRLLRQHGGNENYRKRYVEGLWTPDIMTEKAVFAGEHIDKFKEKKFISEEGCEIYEPYNERLIYQIGVDPSEGVVDPSSISVVNSNGEKVAKFNAKIPISALGEKVKFLYYKYGKPLIIPEANASGQALLLQIRDLKVFERKVYDEKFDKDTSKLGWKTSYQSKQSLISNFQELLRIDFPKIYDKKTINEFRTFVWSDSATQKGAGAQRNFHDDDVMSTLLAFWKLNPAIIEKRNRRLVSQVRKVKTFQYF
;
A
#
# COMPACT_ATOMS: atom_id res chain seq x y z
N MET A 1 -1.00 -26.40 -1.25
CA MET A 1 -2.06 -25.69 -0.53
C MET A 1 -1.41 -24.75 0.49
N GLY A 2 -1.76 -23.51 0.50
CA GLY A 2 -1.14 -22.50 1.34
C GLY A 2 -2.12 -21.48 1.90
N ARG A 3 -1.77 -20.91 3.05
CA ARG A 3 -2.38 -19.74 3.67
C ARG A 3 -1.28 -18.95 4.36
N LYS A 4 -1.51 -17.69 4.76
CA LYS A 4 -0.50 -16.90 5.46
C LYS A 4 0.07 -17.69 6.62
N ASN A 5 -0.73 -18.12 7.58
CA ASN A 5 -0.28 -18.97 8.69
C ASN A 5 -0.66 -20.44 8.46
N LEU A 6 0.31 -21.34 8.54
CA LEU A 6 0.05 -22.77 8.36
C LEU A 6 -0.95 -23.34 9.39
N SER A 7 -0.95 -22.84 10.63
CA SER A 7 -1.88 -23.24 11.69
C SER A 7 -3.34 -22.93 11.36
N ASP A 8 -3.58 -21.88 10.60
CA ASP A 8 -4.94 -21.46 10.26
C ASP A 8 -5.51 -22.28 9.10
N LEU A 9 -4.63 -22.81 8.22
CA LEU A 9 -5.02 -23.77 7.20
C LEU A 9 -5.65 -25.03 7.79
N GLY A 10 -5.11 -25.49 8.94
CA GLY A 10 -5.63 -26.67 9.67
C GLY A 10 -7.01 -26.46 10.27
N LYS A 11 -7.38 -25.23 10.57
CA LYS A 11 -8.66 -24.87 11.22
C LYS A 11 -9.76 -24.45 10.23
N SER A 12 -9.45 -24.38 8.95
CA SER A 12 -10.36 -23.96 7.89
C SER A 12 -10.45 -25.02 6.81
N VAL A 13 -9.73 -24.83 5.74
CA VAL A 13 -9.79 -25.65 4.52
C VAL A 13 -9.55 -27.14 4.76
N LEU A 14 -8.69 -27.51 5.73
CA LEU A 14 -8.42 -28.93 5.98
C LEU A 14 -9.59 -29.66 6.65
N ASP A 15 -10.33 -28.99 7.54
CA ASP A 15 -11.51 -29.62 8.16
C ASP A 15 -12.56 -29.93 7.12
N ASP A 16 -12.83 -29.03 6.18
CA ASP A 16 -13.74 -29.24 5.06
C ASP A 16 -13.23 -30.35 4.13
N LEU A 17 -11.92 -30.33 3.82
CA LEU A 17 -11.29 -31.35 2.97
C LEU A 17 -11.41 -32.76 3.56
N TRP A 18 -11.24 -32.89 4.89
CA TRP A 18 -11.42 -34.17 5.61
C TRP A 18 -12.85 -34.68 5.57
N GLY A 19 -13.84 -33.77 5.52
CA GLY A 19 -15.23 -34.11 5.33
C GLY A 19 -15.58 -34.66 3.94
N LEU A 20 -14.82 -34.25 2.93
CA LEU A 20 -15.05 -34.60 1.52
C LEU A 20 -14.26 -35.82 1.06
N MET A 21 -13.11 -36.13 1.69
CA MET A 21 -12.21 -37.19 1.25
C MET A 21 -12.37 -38.48 2.05
N ASP A 22 -12.46 -39.61 1.33
CA ASP A 22 -12.43 -40.94 1.94
C ASP A 22 -11.00 -41.20 2.51
N LYS A 23 -10.94 -41.53 3.82
CA LYS A 23 -9.69 -41.85 4.53
C LYS A 23 -8.89 -43.01 3.90
N ARG A 24 -9.54 -43.84 3.09
CA ARG A 24 -8.91 -44.93 2.34
C ARG A 24 -8.07 -44.46 1.15
N TRP A 25 -8.14 -43.20 0.75
CA TRP A 25 -7.43 -42.67 -0.42
C TRP A 25 -6.09 -42.06 -0.11
N TYR A 26 -5.81 -41.72 1.15
CA TYR A 26 -4.63 -40.96 1.51
C TYR A 26 -4.05 -41.33 2.88
N HIS A 27 -2.81 -40.92 3.08
CA HIS A 27 -2.12 -40.93 4.36
C HIS A 27 -1.64 -39.53 4.71
N HIS A 28 -2.02 -39.02 5.89
CA HIS A 28 -1.62 -37.69 6.34
C HIS A 28 -0.34 -37.77 7.20
N ARG A 29 0.74 -37.21 6.68
CA ARG A 29 2.03 -37.06 7.35
C ARG A 29 2.10 -35.71 8.06
N VAL A 30 1.48 -35.62 9.25
CA VAL A 30 1.28 -34.36 9.99
C VAL A 30 2.58 -33.59 10.20
N LYS A 31 3.67 -34.28 10.62
CA LYS A 31 4.96 -33.64 10.87
C LYS A 31 5.60 -32.98 9.64
N ASP A 32 5.33 -33.53 8.45
CA ASP A 32 5.93 -33.06 7.21
C ASP A 32 5.00 -32.06 6.48
N GLY A 33 3.77 -31.86 6.95
CA GLY A 33 2.78 -31.05 6.26
C GLY A 33 2.40 -31.61 4.90
N ILE A 34 2.33 -32.97 4.76
CA ILE A 34 2.06 -33.66 3.50
C ILE A 34 0.87 -34.59 3.62
N ILE A 35 -0.05 -34.51 2.66
CA ILE A 35 -1.08 -35.51 2.42
C ILE A 35 -0.63 -36.33 1.21
N GLN A 36 -0.38 -37.61 1.43
CA GLN A 36 0.09 -38.56 0.40
C GLN A 36 -1.07 -39.42 -0.05
N PHE A 37 -1.42 -39.39 -1.34
CA PHE A 37 -2.44 -40.27 -1.94
C PHE A 37 -1.82 -41.58 -2.42
N PHE A 38 -2.61 -42.65 -2.43
CA PHE A 38 -2.14 -43.98 -2.86
C PHE A 38 -1.84 -44.06 -4.35
N ASN A 39 -2.36 -43.13 -5.18
CA ASN A 39 -2.01 -43.01 -6.59
C ASN A 39 -0.68 -42.30 -6.85
N GLY A 40 0.10 -42.00 -5.79
CA GLY A 40 1.35 -41.28 -5.87
C GLY A 40 1.27 -39.76 -5.84
N SER A 41 0.06 -39.16 -5.96
CA SER A 41 -0.13 -37.72 -5.82
C SER A 41 0.07 -37.26 -4.38
N ARG A 42 0.41 -35.99 -4.19
CA ARG A 42 0.57 -35.41 -2.85
C ARG A 42 0.13 -33.97 -2.80
N ILE A 43 -0.46 -33.57 -1.69
CA ILE A 43 -0.68 -32.18 -1.31
C ILE A 43 0.37 -31.79 -0.30
N ILE A 44 1.09 -30.71 -0.55
CA ILE A 44 2.08 -30.13 0.36
C ILE A 44 1.45 -28.87 0.94
N MET A 45 1.44 -28.75 2.26
CA MET A 45 0.90 -27.60 2.99
C MET A 45 2.00 -26.62 3.34
N PHE A 46 1.75 -25.34 3.13
CA PHE A 46 2.70 -24.26 3.39
C PHE A 46 2.08 -23.13 4.20
N GLY A 47 2.83 -22.61 5.20
CA GLY A 47 2.66 -21.26 5.69
C GLY A 47 3.39 -20.30 4.76
N LEU A 48 2.70 -19.24 4.36
CA LEU A 48 3.23 -18.23 3.43
C LEU A 48 3.68 -16.95 4.17
N ASP A 49 3.52 -16.91 5.51
CA ASP A 49 3.91 -15.84 6.42
C ASP A 49 5.43 -15.62 6.53
N SER A 50 6.18 -16.72 6.54
CA SER A 50 7.65 -16.68 6.64
C SER A 50 8.32 -15.99 5.44
N LEU A 51 7.53 -15.62 4.43
CA LEU A 51 7.96 -14.83 3.27
C LEU A 51 7.88 -13.32 3.51
N GLN A 52 7.15 -12.88 4.54
CA GLN A 52 6.80 -11.49 4.78
C GLN A 52 7.45 -10.88 6.05
N ASP A 53 7.39 -11.57 7.17
CA ASP A 53 7.72 -11.02 8.49
C ASP A 53 9.14 -11.36 8.98
N GLY A 54 9.88 -12.20 8.24
CA GLY A 54 11.25 -12.58 8.56
C GLY A 54 12.27 -11.59 8.00
N GLY A 55 13.42 -11.45 8.67
CA GLY A 55 14.55 -10.72 8.12
C GLY A 55 14.98 -11.29 6.75
N LEU A 56 15.72 -10.52 5.98
CA LEU A 56 16.21 -10.85 4.62
C LEU A 56 16.67 -12.29 4.42
N ALA A 57 17.28 -12.89 5.46
CA ALA A 57 17.76 -14.28 5.42
C ALA A 57 16.61 -15.30 5.44
N GLU A 58 15.54 -15.03 6.21
CA GLU A 58 14.37 -15.91 6.33
C GLU A 58 13.48 -15.83 5.09
N ILE A 59 13.27 -14.62 4.55
CA ILE A 59 12.57 -14.41 3.29
C ILE A 59 13.27 -15.16 2.15
N LYS A 60 14.59 -15.07 2.02
CA LYS A 60 15.36 -15.80 1.03
C LYS A 60 15.27 -17.32 1.22
N LYS A 61 15.29 -17.80 2.46
CA LYS A 61 15.18 -19.23 2.78
C LYS A 61 13.81 -19.80 2.44
N ALA A 62 12.73 -19.05 2.70
CA ALA A 62 11.37 -19.44 2.37
C ALA A 62 11.14 -19.41 0.85
N GLN A 63 11.60 -18.38 0.15
CA GLN A 63 11.59 -18.33 -1.32
C GLN A 63 12.40 -19.47 -1.94
N GLN A 64 13.52 -19.86 -1.35
CA GLN A 64 14.31 -21.02 -1.81
C GLN A 64 13.54 -22.33 -1.70
N LYS A 65 12.76 -22.53 -0.62
CA LYS A 65 11.89 -23.71 -0.48
C LYS A 65 10.84 -23.77 -1.60
N LEU A 66 10.18 -22.65 -1.89
CA LEU A 66 9.22 -22.57 -2.99
C LEU A 66 9.90 -22.77 -4.35
N LYS A 67 11.08 -22.18 -4.56
CA LYS A 67 11.85 -22.31 -5.83
C LYS A 67 12.23 -23.75 -6.17
N GLY A 68 12.37 -24.62 -5.16
CA GLY A 68 12.64 -26.06 -5.34
C GLY A 68 11.45 -26.90 -5.79
N LEU A 69 10.22 -26.34 -5.76
CA LEU A 69 9.01 -27.09 -6.08
C LEU A 69 8.82 -27.28 -7.60
N ASN A 70 8.15 -28.38 -7.94
CA ASN A 70 7.62 -28.68 -9.26
C ASN A 70 6.16 -29.08 -9.09
N LEU A 71 5.26 -28.12 -9.36
CA LEU A 71 3.84 -28.20 -9.04
C LEU A 71 3.02 -28.51 -10.28
N GLY A 72 1.99 -29.36 -10.12
CA GLY A 72 0.88 -29.49 -11.06
C GLY A 72 -0.19 -28.41 -10.84
N ALA A 73 -0.46 -28.11 -9.56
CA ALA A 73 -1.38 -27.05 -9.19
C ALA A 73 -0.98 -26.44 -7.84
N TYR A 74 -1.47 -25.24 -7.53
CA TYR A 74 -1.49 -24.71 -6.17
C TYR A 74 -2.88 -24.16 -5.83
N PHE A 75 -3.14 -24.05 -4.51
CA PHE A 75 -4.31 -23.41 -3.95
C PHE A 75 -3.89 -22.49 -2.81
N ILE A 76 -4.38 -21.26 -2.81
CA ILE A 76 -4.15 -20.27 -1.75
C ILE A 76 -5.51 -19.91 -1.13
N ASP A 77 -5.62 -20.10 0.18
CA ASP A 77 -6.76 -19.64 0.96
C ASP A 77 -6.47 -18.23 1.50
N GLN A 78 -7.44 -17.32 1.35
CA GLN A 78 -7.35 -15.91 1.73
C GLN A 78 -6.19 -15.18 1.06
N LEU A 79 -6.29 -15.02 -0.25
CA LEU A 79 -5.28 -14.36 -1.09
C LEU A 79 -4.97 -12.93 -0.62
N GLU A 80 -5.94 -12.24 -0.01
CA GLU A 80 -5.77 -10.90 0.56
C GLU A 80 -4.75 -10.84 1.70
N GLU A 81 -4.36 -11.98 2.24
CA GLU A 81 -3.31 -12.08 3.26
C GLU A 81 -1.92 -12.38 2.67
N VAL A 82 -1.79 -12.59 1.35
CA VAL A 82 -0.58 -13.07 0.68
C VAL A 82 -0.06 -12.04 -0.33
N GLU A 83 1.25 -11.80 -0.32
CA GLU A 83 1.90 -10.84 -1.24
C GLU A 83 1.93 -11.33 -2.69
N GLU A 84 1.90 -10.39 -3.64
CA GLU A 84 1.97 -10.68 -5.07
C GLU A 84 3.23 -11.46 -5.49
N ASP A 85 4.37 -11.13 -4.88
CA ASP A 85 5.66 -11.79 -5.16
C ASP A 85 5.61 -13.30 -4.86
N VAL A 86 4.85 -13.73 -3.83
CA VAL A 86 4.66 -15.13 -3.49
C VAL A 86 3.90 -15.86 -4.60
N VAL A 87 2.82 -15.25 -5.08
CA VAL A 87 2.01 -15.80 -6.18
C VAL A 87 2.83 -15.86 -7.47
N THR A 88 3.61 -14.84 -7.74
CA THR A 88 4.54 -14.80 -8.88
C THR A 88 5.55 -15.94 -8.83
N VAL A 89 6.14 -16.22 -7.66
CA VAL A 89 7.04 -17.37 -7.48
C VAL A 89 6.28 -18.68 -7.70
N LEU A 90 5.08 -18.87 -7.14
CA LEU A 90 4.27 -20.08 -7.32
C LEU A 90 3.91 -20.32 -8.78
N ASN A 91 3.53 -19.28 -9.53
CA ASN A 91 3.25 -19.39 -10.97
C ASN A 91 4.44 -19.92 -11.76
N THR A 92 5.68 -19.50 -11.43
CA THR A 92 6.87 -20.04 -12.06
C THR A 92 7.16 -21.52 -11.70
N ARG A 93 6.47 -22.08 -10.70
CA ARG A 93 6.58 -23.49 -10.28
C ARG A 93 5.53 -24.41 -10.89
N LEU A 94 4.53 -23.89 -11.57
CA LEU A 94 3.53 -24.66 -12.32
C LEU A 94 4.14 -25.25 -13.60
N ARG A 95 5.02 -26.23 -13.45
CA ARG A 95 5.83 -26.81 -14.54
C ARG A 95 5.90 -28.34 -14.53
N LYS A 96 5.10 -29.03 -13.72
CA LYS A 96 5.10 -30.49 -13.65
C LYS A 96 4.56 -31.07 -14.96
N ALA A 97 5.42 -31.75 -15.73
CA ALA A 97 5.10 -32.23 -17.07
C ALA A 97 3.99 -33.30 -17.08
N GLU A 98 3.96 -34.13 -16.02
CA GLU A 98 2.99 -35.23 -15.89
C GLU A 98 1.62 -34.76 -15.43
N SER A 99 1.46 -33.47 -15.08
CA SER A 99 0.14 -32.91 -14.72
C SER A 99 -0.67 -32.64 -15.98
N PRO A 100 -1.93 -33.11 -16.06
CA PRO A 100 -2.79 -32.88 -17.22
C PRO A 100 -3.14 -31.38 -17.39
N TRP A 101 -3.11 -30.62 -16.31
CA TRP A 101 -3.30 -29.16 -16.28
C TRP A 101 -2.32 -28.53 -15.28
N ARG A 102 -2.01 -27.25 -15.49
CA ARG A 102 -1.20 -26.44 -14.59
C ARG A 102 -1.97 -25.20 -14.20
N GLN A 103 -2.46 -25.17 -12.97
CA GLN A 103 -3.43 -24.18 -12.52
C GLN A 103 -3.10 -23.66 -11.14
N GLY A 104 -3.15 -22.32 -10.97
CA GLY A 104 -3.18 -21.66 -9.67
C GLY A 104 -4.60 -21.30 -9.30
N ASN A 105 -5.04 -21.68 -8.11
CA ASN A 105 -6.34 -21.34 -7.58
C ASN A 105 -6.17 -20.52 -6.30
N ALA A 106 -7.04 -19.55 -6.07
CA ALA A 106 -7.06 -18.76 -4.85
C ALA A 106 -8.48 -18.38 -4.48
N THR A 107 -8.74 -18.29 -3.17
CA THR A 107 -9.96 -17.69 -2.62
C THR A 107 -9.60 -16.39 -1.92
N THR A 108 -10.48 -15.41 -1.98
CA THR A 108 -10.32 -14.13 -1.31
C THR A 108 -11.65 -13.50 -0.97
N ASN A 109 -11.67 -12.72 0.12
CA ASN A 109 -12.71 -11.73 0.31
C ASN A 109 -12.33 -10.49 -0.50
N PRO A 110 -13.23 -9.95 -1.34
CA PRO A 110 -12.91 -8.82 -2.20
C PRO A 110 -12.57 -7.57 -1.38
N ALA A 111 -11.29 -7.21 -1.38
CA ALA A 111 -10.70 -6.15 -0.60
C ALA A 111 -9.78 -5.30 -1.48
N ASN A 112 -9.44 -4.09 -1.02
CA ASN A 112 -8.44 -3.27 -1.69
C ASN A 112 -7.03 -3.81 -1.37
N PHE A 113 -6.47 -4.64 -2.25
CA PHE A 113 -5.12 -5.18 -2.19
C PHE A 113 -4.58 -5.37 -3.60
N TRP A 114 -3.36 -5.88 -3.78
CA TRP A 114 -2.69 -5.98 -5.08
C TRP A 114 -3.52 -6.70 -6.17
N ALA A 115 -4.33 -7.71 -5.81
CA ALA A 115 -5.17 -8.43 -6.77
C ALA A 115 -6.30 -7.55 -7.33
N TYR A 116 -6.81 -6.58 -6.56
CA TYR A 116 -7.78 -5.61 -7.05
C TYR A 116 -7.20 -4.83 -8.24
N SER A 117 -6.04 -4.22 -8.07
CA SER A 117 -5.38 -3.48 -9.16
C SER A 117 -5.05 -4.38 -10.35
N LYS A 118 -4.55 -5.60 -10.07
CA LYS A 118 -4.10 -6.51 -11.12
C LYS A 118 -5.24 -7.10 -11.95
N TYR A 119 -6.31 -7.54 -11.30
CA TYR A 119 -7.36 -8.34 -11.95
C TYR A 119 -8.62 -7.52 -12.23
N ASN A 120 -8.93 -6.52 -11.43
CA ASN A 120 -10.13 -5.70 -11.61
C ASN A 120 -9.88 -4.47 -12.48
N GLU A 121 -8.70 -3.82 -12.37
CA GLU A 121 -8.41 -2.56 -13.05
C GLU A 121 -7.65 -2.74 -14.37
N ASN A 122 -6.60 -3.55 -14.38
CA ASN A 122 -5.77 -3.75 -15.57
C ASN A 122 -6.47 -4.57 -16.66
N GLY A 123 -7.49 -5.36 -16.29
CA GLY A 123 -8.33 -6.09 -17.24
C GLY A 123 -9.40 -5.23 -17.90
N GLY A 124 -9.55 -3.97 -17.50
CA GLY A 124 -10.63 -3.10 -17.99
C GLY A 124 -12.01 -3.56 -17.51
N ILE A 125 -12.05 -4.36 -16.46
CA ILE A 125 -13.20 -5.15 -16.12
C ILE A 125 -13.61 -4.84 -14.69
N ASP A 126 -14.67 -4.07 -14.60
CA ASP A 126 -15.55 -4.14 -13.43
C ASP A 126 -16.35 -5.46 -13.44
N VAL A 127 -15.71 -6.53 -13.93
CA VAL A 127 -16.31 -7.84 -14.14
C VAL A 127 -16.57 -8.55 -12.85
N ALA A 128 -15.70 -8.34 -11.85
CA ALA A 128 -15.93 -8.86 -10.53
C ALA A 128 -17.23 -8.31 -9.91
N ASN A 129 -17.72 -7.17 -10.38
CA ASN A 129 -18.96 -6.52 -9.98
C ASN A 129 -20.07 -6.66 -11.05
N GLY A 130 -19.81 -7.33 -12.17
CA GLY A 130 -20.77 -7.58 -13.23
C GLY A 130 -21.92 -8.49 -12.79
N GLU A 131 -23.05 -8.43 -13.51
CA GLU A 131 -24.26 -9.19 -13.17
C GLU A 131 -24.06 -10.71 -13.17
N GLU A 132 -23.23 -11.25 -14.06
CA GLU A 132 -22.97 -12.69 -14.17
C GLU A 132 -22.00 -13.24 -13.12
N GLY A 133 -21.16 -12.39 -12.51
CA GLY A 133 -20.20 -12.80 -11.48
C GLY A 133 -19.11 -13.75 -11.94
N ILE A 134 -18.98 -13.98 -13.26
CA ILE A 134 -17.98 -14.85 -13.87
C ILE A 134 -17.22 -14.06 -14.94
N TYR A 135 -15.90 -14.19 -14.93
CA TYR A 135 -15.02 -13.69 -15.97
C TYR A 135 -14.01 -14.76 -16.38
N GLU A 136 -13.81 -14.90 -17.66
CA GLU A 136 -12.86 -15.84 -18.25
C GLU A 136 -12.10 -15.20 -19.41
N ASP A 137 -10.79 -15.33 -19.40
CA ASP A 137 -9.92 -15.10 -20.54
C ASP A 137 -8.90 -16.25 -20.67
N GLU A 138 -7.90 -16.11 -21.57
CA GLU A 138 -6.89 -17.14 -21.80
C GLU A 138 -6.08 -17.50 -20.52
N PHE A 139 -5.95 -16.58 -19.56
CA PHE A 139 -5.06 -16.71 -18.40
C PHE A 139 -5.76 -16.60 -17.05
N LEU A 140 -6.98 -16.09 -17.00
CA LEU A 140 -7.69 -15.80 -15.76
C LEU A 140 -9.14 -16.28 -15.82
N PHE A 141 -9.53 -17.05 -14.81
CA PHE A 141 -10.91 -17.39 -14.53
C PHE A 141 -11.28 -16.85 -13.15
N LEU A 142 -12.22 -15.90 -13.11
CA LEU A 142 -12.68 -15.25 -11.88
C LEU A 142 -14.15 -15.59 -11.64
N ILE A 143 -14.46 -16.03 -10.43
CA ILE A 143 -15.83 -16.29 -9.97
C ILE A 143 -16.12 -15.41 -8.78
N ARG A 144 -17.19 -14.63 -8.84
CA ARG A 144 -17.77 -13.96 -7.68
C ARG A 144 -18.79 -14.89 -7.04
N SER A 145 -18.64 -15.13 -5.74
CA SER A 145 -19.58 -15.89 -4.93
C SER A 145 -20.18 -14.97 -3.85
N THR A 146 -21.44 -15.17 -3.56
CA THR A 146 -22.20 -14.42 -2.55
C THR A 146 -22.63 -15.37 -1.42
N VAL A 147 -23.03 -14.83 -0.29
CA VAL A 147 -23.59 -15.66 0.80
C VAL A 147 -24.90 -16.35 0.36
N TYR A 148 -25.58 -15.84 -0.66
CA TYR A 148 -26.83 -16.43 -1.18
C TYR A 148 -26.60 -17.69 -1.98
N ASP A 149 -25.42 -17.88 -2.58
CA ASP A 149 -25.06 -19.06 -3.35
C ASP A 149 -24.92 -20.32 -2.48
N ILE A 150 -24.65 -20.13 -1.19
CA ILE A 150 -24.53 -21.20 -0.20
C ILE A 150 -25.77 -21.36 0.70
N LYS A 151 -26.89 -20.69 0.37
CA LYS A 151 -28.08 -20.62 1.21
C LYS A 151 -28.60 -22.01 1.63
N GLU A 152 -28.51 -23.00 0.76
CA GLU A 152 -28.98 -24.38 1.02
C GLU A 152 -28.07 -25.14 2.02
N HIS A 153 -26.83 -24.63 2.25
CA HIS A 153 -25.84 -25.24 3.12
C HIS A 153 -25.70 -24.56 4.48
N ILE A 154 -26.43 -23.47 4.70
CA ILE A 154 -26.39 -22.68 5.94
C ILE A 154 -27.78 -22.65 6.59
N LYS A 155 -27.83 -22.37 7.90
CA LYS A 155 -29.10 -22.23 8.63
C LYS A 155 -29.86 -20.99 8.17
N ASP A 156 -31.19 -21.09 8.15
CA ASP A 156 -32.09 -20.01 7.69
C ASP A 156 -31.91 -18.67 8.42
N ASP A 157 -31.46 -18.71 9.69
CA ASP A 157 -31.23 -17.51 10.50
C ASP A 157 -29.86 -16.83 10.23
N TYR A 158 -28.95 -17.50 9.49
CA TYR A 158 -27.59 -17.01 9.29
C TYR A 158 -27.54 -15.69 8.55
N ILE A 159 -28.15 -15.61 7.36
CA ILE A 159 -28.15 -14.37 6.55
C ILE A 159 -28.90 -13.23 7.27
N PRO A 160 -30.10 -13.42 7.84
CA PRO A 160 -30.77 -12.38 8.61
C PRO A 160 -29.93 -11.88 9.82
N ARG A 161 -29.22 -12.78 10.50
CA ARG A 161 -28.36 -12.42 11.63
C ARG A 161 -27.13 -11.61 11.13
N LEU A 162 -26.48 -12.05 10.06
CA LEU A 162 -25.35 -11.36 9.45
C LEU A 162 -25.73 -9.92 9.05
N LEU A 163 -26.86 -9.76 8.35
CA LEU A 163 -27.35 -8.45 7.94
C LEU A 163 -27.76 -7.58 9.14
N ARG A 164 -28.28 -8.15 10.21
CA ARG A 164 -28.66 -7.39 11.42
C ARG A 164 -27.42 -6.88 12.16
N GLN A 165 -26.35 -7.68 12.22
CA GLN A 165 -25.11 -7.29 12.89
C GLN A 165 -24.33 -6.24 12.14
N HIS A 166 -24.35 -6.28 10.81
CA HIS A 166 -23.43 -5.51 9.97
C HIS A 166 -24.13 -4.71 8.86
N GLY A 167 -25.46 -4.80 8.74
CA GLY A 167 -26.23 -4.18 7.65
C GLY A 167 -26.22 -2.64 7.63
N GLY A 168 -25.82 -2.01 8.74
CA GLY A 168 -25.59 -0.55 8.79
C GLY A 168 -24.26 -0.13 8.15
N ASN A 169 -23.35 -1.07 7.91
CA ASN A 169 -22.09 -0.81 7.20
C ASN A 169 -22.21 -1.33 5.76
N GLU A 170 -22.40 -0.41 4.81
CA GLU A 170 -22.61 -0.73 3.39
C GLU A 170 -21.42 -1.49 2.80
N ASN A 171 -20.18 -1.10 3.15
CA ASN A 171 -18.97 -1.74 2.64
C ASN A 171 -18.82 -3.17 3.17
N TYR A 172 -19.18 -3.41 4.44
CA TYR A 172 -19.23 -4.77 4.99
C TYR A 172 -20.24 -5.64 4.22
N ARG A 173 -21.45 -5.13 3.98
CA ARG A 173 -22.48 -5.83 3.22
C ARG A 173 -21.99 -6.17 1.81
N LYS A 174 -21.47 -5.19 1.07
CA LYS A 174 -20.93 -5.38 -0.27
C LYS A 174 -19.85 -6.47 -0.29
N ARG A 175 -18.90 -6.40 0.64
CA ARG A 175 -17.76 -7.33 0.67
C ARG A 175 -18.13 -8.74 1.10
N TYR A 176 -18.80 -8.90 2.24
CA TYR A 176 -19.01 -10.21 2.87
C TYR A 176 -20.35 -10.85 2.55
N VAL A 177 -21.31 -10.11 2.01
CA VAL A 177 -22.62 -10.62 1.63
C VAL A 177 -22.77 -10.73 0.11
N GLU A 178 -22.36 -9.69 -0.60
CA GLU A 178 -22.56 -9.57 -2.05
C GLU A 178 -21.30 -9.94 -2.85
N GLY A 179 -20.14 -10.18 -2.20
CA GLY A 179 -18.90 -10.52 -2.87
C GLY A 179 -18.37 -9.43 -3.81
N LEU A 180 -18.70 -8.17 -3.51
CA LEU A 180 -18.29 -7.02 -4.31
C LEU A 180 -16.96 -6.44 -3.81
N TRP A 181 -16.11 -6.02 -4.74
CA TRP A 181 -14.91 -5.28 -4.41
C TRP A 181 -15.26 -3.94 -3.80
N THR A 182 -14.74 -3.68 -2.62
CA THR A 182 -14.92 -2.41 -1.93
C THR A 182 -13.58 -1.77 -1.63
N PRO A 183 -13.39 -0.51 -1.98
CA PRO A 183 -12.16 0.21 -1.66
C PRO A 183 -11.98 0.47 -0.16
N ASP A 184 -13.07 0.45 0.60
CA ASP A 184 -13.10 0.85 2.00
C ASP A 184 -13.44 -0.32 2.94
N ILE A 185 -12.52 -0.64 3.86
CA ILE A 185 -12.70 -1.76 4.78
C ILE A 185 -12.92 -1.33 6.22
N MET A 186 -12.46 -0.16 6.63
CA MET A 186 -12.45 0.24 8.04
C MET A 186 -12.78 1.72 8.23
N THR A 187 -14.05 2.07 8.23
CA THR A 187 -14.50 3.44 8.53
C THR A 187 -14.24 3.87 9.98
N GLU A 188 -14.30 2.94 10.94
CA GLU A 188 -14.17 3.27 12.37
C GLU A 188 -12.75 3.60 12.83
N LYS A 189 -11.73 3.10 12.14
CA LYS A 189 -10.31 3.33 12.47
C LYS A 189 -9.57 4.17 11.43
N ALA A 190 -10.24 4.65 10.40
CA ALA A 190 -9.62 5.45 9.37
C ALA A 190 -9.01 6.74 9.97
N VAL A 191 -7.76 7.02 9.62
CA VAL A 191 -7.08 8.26 10.02
C VAL A 191 -7.63 9.45 9.24
N PHE A 192 -8.00 9.23 7.99
CA PHE A 192 -8.55 10.24 7.09
C PHE A 192 -9.99 9.85 6.70
N ALA A 193 -10.93 10.78 6.86
CA ALA A 193 -12.33 10.53 6.55
C ALA A 193 -12.52 10.28 5.05
N GLY A 194 -13.25 9.21 4.70
CA GLY A 194 -13.49 8.77 3.31
C GLY A 194 -14.07 9.89 2.45
N GLU A 195 -14.98 10.70 2.99
CA GLU A 195 -15.60 11.86 2.30
C GLU A 195 -14.59 12.88 1.74
N HIS A 196 -13.41 13.02 2.37
CA HIS A 196 -12.35 13.87 1.85
C HIS A 196 -11.52 13.16 0.79
N ILE A 197 -11.25 11.86 0.98
CA ILE A 197 -10.44 11.05 0.05
C ILE A 197 -11.19 10.83 -1.27
N ASP A 198 -12.52 10.67 -1.23
CA ASP A 198 -13.35 10.47 -2.41
C ASP A 198 -13.45 11.71 -3.32
N LYS A 199 -13.04 12.88 -2.83
CA LYS A 199 -12.88 14.10 -3.65
C LYS A 199 -11.65 14.08 -4.55
N PHE A 200 -10.66 13.22 -4.28
CA PHE A 200 -9.48 13.08 -5.10
C PHE A 200 -9.85 12.50 -6.47
N LYS A 201 -9.19 13.00 -7.51
CA LYS A 201 -9.49 12.62 -8.90
C LYS A 201 -8.25 12.12 -9.57
N GLU A 202 -8.30 10.92 -10.10
CA GLU A 202 -7.21 10.35 -10.88
C GLU A 202 -6.94 11.18 -12.15
N LYS A 203 -5.64 11.31 -12.48
CA LYS A 203 -5.17 11.90 -13.73
C LYS A 203 -4.21 10.97 -14.43
N LYS A 204 -4.16 11.06 -15.76
CA LYS A 204 -3.08 10.44 -16.54
C LYS A 204 -1.76 11.15 -16.25
N PHE A 205 -0.67 10.40 -16.27
CA PHE A 205 0.67 10.91 -16.08
C PHE A 205 1.56 10.66 -17.29
N ILE A 206 2.66 11.39 -17.36
CA ILE A 206 3.77 11.16 -18.29
C ILE A 206 4.89 10.51 -17.47
N SER A 207 5.44 9.39 -17.94
CA SER A 207 6.58 8.75 -17.28
C SER A 207 7.89 9.40 -17.75
N GLU A 208 8.64 9.98 -16.80
CA GLU A 208 9.98 10.52 -17.05
C GLU A 208 10.95 10.00 -16.00
N GLU A 209 12.05 9.39 -16.44
CA GLU A 209 13.04 8.80 -15.55
C GLU A 209 12.44 7.83 -14.51
N GLY A 210 11.34 7.15 -14.86
CA GLY A 210 10.60 6.27 -13.97
C GLY A 210 9.75 7.00 -12.91
N CYS A 211 9.65 8.31 -12.98
CA CYS A 211 8.75 9.12 -12.16
C CYS A 211 7.44 9.37 -12.91
N GLU A 212 6.33 9.36 -12.20
CA GLU A 212 5.01 9.75 -12.69
C GLU A 212 4.87 11.27 -12.59
N ILE A 213 4.72 11.96 -13.72
CA ILE A 213 4.57 13.42 -13.81
C ILE A 213 3.13 13.74 -14.17
N TYR A 214 2.39 14.34 -13.26
CA TYR A 214 0.97 14.73 -13.43
C TYR A 214 0.81 16.16 -13.92
N GLU A 215 1.70 17.08 -13.47
CA GLU A 215 1.70 18.48 -13.87
C GLU A 215 3.12 18.96 -14.14
N PRO A 216 3.34 19.77 -15.18
CA PRO A 216 4.64 20.36 -15.47
C PRO A 216 5.02 21.42 -14.44
N TYR A 217 6.31 21.76 -14.40
CA TYR A 217 6.81 22.87 -13.58
C TYR A 217 6.20 24.20 -14.03
N ASN A 218 5.78 25.00 -13.04
CA ASN A 218 5.32 26.37 -13.23
C ASN A 218 6.11 27.31 -12.28
N GLU A 219 6.88 28.22 -12.82
CA GLU A 219 7.74 29.15 -12.06
C GLU A 219 7.00 30.02 -11.03
N ARG A 220 5.68 30.22 -11.22
CA ARG A 220 4.84 31.03 -10.32
C ARG A 220 4.43 30.27 -9.06
N LEU A 221 4.65 28.95 -9.01
CA LEU A 221 4.26 28.11 -7.89
C LEU A 221 5.48 27.78 -7.00
N ILE A 222 5.18 27.50 -5.75
CA ILE A 222 6.15 27.01 -4.79
C ILE A 222 5.97 25.50 -4.69
N TYR A 223 7.09 24.76 -4.67
CA TYR A 223 7.06 23.32 -4.60
C TYR A 223 7.75 22.79 -3.34
N GLN A 224 7.36 21.61 -2.90
CA GLN A 224 8.04 20.83 -1.86
C GLN A 224 8.13 19.37 -2.27
N ILE A 225 9.17 18.70 -1.81
CA ILE A 225 9.42 17.28 -2.00
C ILE A 225 9.40 16.59 -0.64
N GLY A 226 8.53 15.61 -0.46
CA GLY A 226 8.57 14.68 0.66
C GLY A 226 9.20 13.37 0.19
N VAL A 227 10.05 12.77 1.02
CA VAL A 227 10.71 11.50 0.71
C VAL A 227 10.58 10.56 1.88
N ASP A 228 10.07 9.37 1.63
CA ASP A 228 10.06 8.24 2.55
C ASP A 228 11.04 7.18 2.02
N PRO A 229 12.27 7.13 2.56
CA PRO A 229 13.32 6.24 2.08
C PRO A 229 13.24 4.89 2.77
N SER A 230 13.33 3.81 2.01
CA SER A 230 13.49 2.45 2.49
C SER A 230 14.83 1.85 2.00
N GLU A 231 15.19 0.67 2.50
CA GLU A 231 16.36 -0.06 2.00
C GLU A 231 16.14 -0.65 0.59
N GLY A 232 14.91 -0.56 0.06
CA GLY A 232 14.55 -1.04 -1.27
C GLY A 232 14.49 -2.56 -1.42
N VAL A 233 14.43 -3.28 -0.30
CA VAL A 233 14.40 -4.76 -0.28
C VAL A 233 13.02 -5.29 0.04
N VAL A 234 12.41 -4.81 1.12
CA VAL A 234 11.07 -5.22 1.58
C VAL A 234 10.06 -4.16 1.15
N ASP A 235 10.28 -2.94 1.58
CA ASP A 235 9.40 -1.82 1.28
C ASP A 235 9.94 -0.95 0.13
N PRO A 236 9.08 -0.34 -0.68
CA PRO A 236 9.50 0.63 -1.67
C PRO A 236 9.93 1.94 -1.01
N SER A 237 10.80 2.70 -1.67
CA SER A 237 11.01 4.12 -1.36
C SER A 237 10.00 4.97 -2.11
N SER A 238 9.47 6.01 -1.47
CA SER A 238 8.49 6.90 -2.08
C SER A 238 8.96 8.36 -2.08
N ILE A 239 8.68 9.06 -3.19
CA ILE A 239 8.88 10.51 -3.34
C ILE A 239 7.57 11.13 -3.80
N SER A 240 7.14 12.20 -3.14
CA SER A 240 6.01 13.02 -3.52
C SER A 240 6.43 14.46 -3.75
N VAL A 241 6.01 15.06 -4.87
CA VAL A 241 6.21 16.49 -5.15
C VAL A 241 4.85 17.17 -5.14
N VAL A 242 4.72 18.22 -4.33
CA VAL A 242 3.48 18.99 -4.21
C VAL A 242 3.74 20.46 -4.49
N ASN A 243 2.74 21.17 -5.01
CA ASN A 243 2.81 22.60 -5.30
C ASN A 243 1.95 23.44 -4.33
N SER A 244 2.10 24.76 -4.41
CA SER A 244 1.36 25.72 -3.58
C SER A 244 -0.13 25.85 -3.88
N ASN A 245 -0.65 25.16 -4.88
CA ASN A 245 -2.09 24.99 -5.12
C ASN A 245 -2.65 23.73 -4.48
N GLY A 246 -1.83 23.01 -3.70
CA GLY A 246 -2.21 21.76 -3.04
C GLY A 246 -2.19 20.54 -3.96
N GLU A 247 -1.58 20.62 -5.14
CA GLU A 247 -1.54 19.54 -6.13
C GLU A 247 -0.31 18.66 -5.94
N LYS A 248 -0.49 17.35 -5.84
CA LYS A 248 0.59 16.37 -5.96
C LYS A 248 0.93 16.20 -7.44
N VAL A 249 1.99 16.86 -7.87
CA VAL A 249 2.34 17.05 -9.28
C VAL A 249 3.28 15.97 -9.82
N ALA A 250 4.01 15.28 -8.96
CA ALA A 250 4.85 14.17 -9.36
C ALA A 250 5.01 13.16 -8.23
N LYS A 251 5.34 11.93 -8.63
CA LYS A 251 5.55 10.79 -7.75
C LYS A 251 6.64 9.88 -8.26
N PHE A 252 7.33 9.24 -7.33
CA PHE A 252 8.15 8.05 -7.56
C PHE A 252 7.86 7.04 -6.46
N ASN A 253 7.71 5.74 -6.81
CA ASN A 253 7.57 4.67 -5.83
C ASN A 253 8.12 3.38 -6.43
N ALA A 254 9.22 2.89 -5.87
CA ALA A 254 9.82 1.62 -6.28
C ALA A 254 10.78 1.05 -5.22
N LYS A 255 11.03 -0.26 -5.30
CA LYS A 255 12.06 -0.96 -4.51
C LYS A 255 13.41 -0.77 -5.20
N ILE A 256 14.17 0.24 -4.79
CA ILE A 256 15.49 0.58 -5.37
C ILE A 256 16.52 0.86 -4.27
N PRO A 257 17.83 0.70 -4.57
CA PRO A 257 18.89 1.09 -3.65
C PRO A 257 18.86 2.59 -3.35
N ILE A 258 19.32 2.98 -2.15
CA ILE A 258 19.36 4.40 -1.73
C ILE A 258 20.15 5.28 -2.69
N SER A 259 21.21 4.74 -3.34
CA SER A 259 21.96 5.50 -4.34
C SER A 259 21.08 5.90 -5.54
N ALA A 260 20.29 4.99 -6.04
CA ALA A 260 19.35 5.27 -7.12
C ALA A 260 18.21 6.20 -6.69
N LEU A 261 17.74 6.10 -5.43
CA LEU A 261 16.77 7.02 -4.86
C LEU A 261 17.31 8.44 -4.84
N GLY A 262 18.58 8.64 -4.43
CA GLY A 262 19.23 9.94 -4.44
C GLY A 262 19.22 10.62 -5.82
N GLU A 263 19.43 9.84 -6.89
CA GLU A 263 19.35 10.36 -8.26
C GLU A 263 17.91 10.76 -8.64
N LYS A 264 16.90 10.00 -8.22
CA LYS A 264 15.48 10.37 -8.46
C LYS A 264 15.09 11.64 -7.69
N VAL A 265 15.55 11.80 -6.46
CA VAL A 265 15.36 13.04 -5.68
C VAL A 265 16.01 14.23 -6.39
N LYS A 266 17.26 14.10 -6.88
CA LYS A 266 17.96 15.15 -7.63
C LYS A 266 17.22 15.50 -8.92
N PHE A 267 16.80 14.51 -9.69
CA PHE A 267 16.01 14.72 -10.91
C PHE A 267 14.78 15.58 -10.63
N LEU A 268 13.93 15.20 -9.68
CA LEU A 268 12.73 15.95 -9.31
C LEU A 268 13.05 17.33 -8.70
N TYR A 269 14.13 17.44 -7.94
CA TYR A 269 14.61 18.70 -7.38
C TYR A 269 14.92 19.73 -8.46
N TYR A 270 15.69 19.35 -9.49
CA TYR A 270 16.03 20.27 -10.58
C TYR A 270 14.83 20.52 -11.49
N LYS A 271 14.02 19.48 -11.76
CA LYS A 271 12.83 19.61 -12.60
C LYS A 271 11.80 20.61 -12.03
N TYR A 272 11.63 20.65 -10.71
CA TYR A 272 10.66 21.53 -10.05
C TYR A 272 11.27 22.79 -9.40
N GLY A 273 12.38 23.30 -9.95
CA GLY A 273 12.91 24.61 -9.57
C GLY A 273 13.57 24.66 -8.19
N LYS A 274 14.22 23.59 -7.78
CA LYS A 274 14.98 23.48 -6.52
C LYS A 274 14.14 23.69 -5.25
N PRO A 275 13.06 22.92 -5.06
CA PRO A 275 12.17 23.06 -3.91
C PRO A 275 12.83 22.59 -2.60
N LEU A 276 12.19 22.87 -1.47
CA LEU A 276 12.58 22.29 -0.19
C LEU A 276 12.31 20.77 -0.21
N ILE A 277 13.32 19.98 0.15
CA ILE A 277 13.23 18.53 0.31
C ILE A 277 13.04 18.22 1.80
N ILE A 278 12.04 17.40 2.13
CA ILE A 278 11.74 16.94 3.49
C ILE A 278 11.84 15.40 3.51
N PRO A 279 13.04 14.83 3.64
CA PRO A 279 13.21 13.39 3.75
C PRO A 279 13.00 12.93 5.19
N GLU A 280 12.42 11.74 5.36
CA GLU A 280 12.45 11.06 6.65
C GLU A 280 13.90 10.68 7.01
N ALA A 281 14.31 11.00 8.26
CA ALA A 281 15.67 10.78 8.76
C ALA A 281 15.74 9.47 9.60
N ASN A 282 15.15 8.38 9.13
CA ASN A 282 15.33 7.02 9.63
C ASN A 282 16.73 6.48 9.24
N ALA A 283 17.01 5.17 9.46
CA ALA A 283 18.30 4.57 9.11
C ALA A 283 18.63 4.74 7.61
N SER A 284 17.69 4.41 6.72
CA SER A 284 17.82 4.57 5.27
C SER A 284 17.91 6.06 4.87
N GLY A 285 17.16 6.91 5.58
CA GLY A 285 17.17 8.35 5.37
C GLY A 285 18.51 9.01 5.69
N GLN A 286 19.27 8.49 6.65
CA GLN A 286 20.64 9.01 6.92
C GLN A 286 21.55 8.76 5.71
N ALA A 287 21.46 7.59 5.07
CA ALA A 287 22.25 7.31 3.87
C ALA A 287 21.82 8.20 2.67
N LEU A 288 20.53 8.47 2.52
CA LEU A 288 20.01 9.42 1.52
C LEU A 288 20.53 10.83 1.79
N LEU A 289 20.49 11.31 3.04
CA LEU A 289 20.92 12.65 3.44
C LEU A 289 22.38 12.92 3.07
N LEU A 290 23.28 11.92 3.13
CA LEU A 290 24.66 12.05 2.68
C LEU A 290 24.77 12.39 1.18
N GLN A 291 23.83 11.95 0.35
CA GLN A 291 23.84 12.17 -1.10
C GLN A 291 23.19 13.48 -1.53
N ILE A 292 22.28 14.01 -0.71
CA ILE A 292 21.50 15.22 -1.03
C ILE A 292 21.78 16.41 -0.11
N ARG A 293 22.79 16.30 0.78
CA ARG A 293 23.11 17.34 1.79
C ARG A 293 23.40 18.72 1.20
N ASP A 294 23.91 18.77 -0.05
CA ASP A 294 24.23 20.00 -0.75
C ASP A 294 23.00 20.65 -1.43
N LEU A 295 21.84 19.98 -1.35
CA LEU A 295 20.58 20.49 -1.83
C LEU A 295 19.84 21.23 -0.71
N LYS A 296 18.70 21.82 -1.03
CA LYS A 296 17.87 22.53 -0.04
C LYS A 296 17.05 21.53 0.77
N VAL A 297 17.63 21.00 1.82
CA VAL A 297 17.01 20.00 2.72
C VAL A 297 16.44 20.67 3.96
N PHE A 298 15.32 20.14 4.45
CA PHE A 298 14.68 20.56 5.69
C PHE A 298 15.59 20.32 6.91
N GLU A 299 15.69 21.35 7.75
CA GLU A 299 16.43 21.32 9.01
C GLU A 299 15.45 21.37 10.18
N ARG A 300 15.63 20.47 11.14
CA ARG A 300 14.94 20.50 12.42
C ARG A 300 15.86 21.05 13.51
N LYS A 301 15.33 21.86 14.38
CA LYS A 301 16.01 22.28 15.59
C LYS A 301 16.02 21.17 16.62
N VAL A 302 17.13 20.89 17.24
CA VAL A 302 17.31 19.89 18.29
C VAL A 302 18.14 20.53 19.38
N TYR A 303 17.63 20.51 20.62
CA TYR A 303 18.39 20.92 21.77
C TYR A 303 19.47 19.87 22.08
N ASP A 304 20.71 20.31 22.17
CA ASP A 304 21.86 19.48 22.49
C ASP A 304 22.25 19.71 23.95
N GLU A 305 21.85 18.81 24.82
CA GLU A 305 22.10 18.87 26.27
C GLU A 305 23.60 18.92 26.61
N LYS A 306 24.46 18.32 25.78
CA LYS A 306 25.88 18.23 26.00
C LYS A 306 26.58 19.61 25.81
N PHE A 307 26.04 20.44 24.93
CA PHE A 307 26.58 21.75 24.60
C PHE A 307 25.66 22.89 25.03
N ASP A 308 24.54 22.59 25.71
CA ASP A 308 23.54 23.55 26.19
C ASP A 308 23.12 24.57 25.12
N LYS A 309 22.84 24.07 23.90
CA LYS A 309 22.48 24.92 22.76
C LYS A 309 21.58 24.21 21.74
N ASP A 310 20.83 25.02 21.02
CA ASP A 310 20.09 24.55 19.85
C ASP A 310 21.06 24.19 18.71
N THR A 311 20.89 22.98 18.17
CA THR A 311 21.60 22.51 16.97
C THR A 311 20.59 22.20 15.86
N SER A 312 21.04 22.26 14.60
CA SER A 312 20.25 21.85 13.46
C SER A 312 20.64 20.44 12.99
N LYS A 313 19.65 19.61 12.73
CA LYS A 313 19.85 18.31 12.10
C LYS A 313 18.98 18.20 10.83
N LEU A 314 19.55 17.67 9.76
CA LEU A 314 18.84 17.49 8.50
C LEU A 314 17.75 16.41 8.59
N GLY A 315 16.69 16.59 7.80
CA GLY A 315 15.60 15.65 7.62
C GLY A 315 14.58 15.64 8.77
N TRP A 316 13.49 14.96 8.54
CA TRP A 316 12.39 14.76 9.48
C TRP A 316 12.64 13.51 10.34
N LYS A 317 12.63 13.61 11.63
CA LYS A 317 12.70 12.45 12.53
C LYS A 317 11.28 12.01 12.90
N THR A 318 10.88 10.86 12.42
CA THR A 318 9.59 10.27 12.78
C THR A 318 9.67 9.69 14.18
N SER A 319 8.74 10.12 15.01
CA SER A 319 8.37 9.58 16.31
C SER A 319 6.85 9.52 16.36
N TYR A 320 6.28 8.90 17.38
CA TYR A 320 4.82 8.91 17.56
C TYR A 320 4.26 10.35 17.52
N GLN A 321 4.83 11.27 18.28
CA GLN A 321 4.37 12.67 18.34
C GLN A 321 4.55 13.42 17.03
N SER A 322 5.68 13.26 16.35
CA SER A 322 5.93 13.96 15.09
C SER A 322 5.07 13.38 13.94
N LYS A 323 4.79 12.06 13.93
CA LYS A 323 3.84 11.46 12.99
C LYS A 323 2.42 12.01 13.21
N GLN A 324 1.98 12.14 14.47
CA GLN A 324 0.72 12.78 14.82
C GLN A 324 0.62 14.22 14.29
N SER A 325 1.72 14.99 14.39
CA SER A 325 1.77 16.35 13.88
C SER A 325 1.62 16.42 12.36
N LEU A 326 2.24 15.48 11.60
CA LEU A 326 2.04 15.38 10.15
C LEU A 326 0.58 15.06 9.80
N ILE A 327 0.00 14.09 10.49
CA ILE A 327 -1.39 13.66 10.28
C ILE A 327 -2.35 14.82 10.57
N SER A 328 -2.21 15.47 11.73
CA SER A 328 -3.08 16.59 12.10
C SER A 328 -2.97 17.75 11.13
N ASN A 329 -1.74 18.09 10.68
CA ASN A 329 -1.57 19.10 9.64
C ASN A 329 -2.31 18.74 8.34
N PHE A 330 -2.22 17.50 7.90
CA PHE A 330 -2.87 17.08 6.66
C PHE A 330 -4.41 17.00 6.81
N GLN A 331 -4.92 16.59 7.98
CA GLN A 331 -6.34 16.61 8.28
C GLN A 331 -6.91 18.05 8.23
N GLU A 332 -6.19 19.04 8.75
CA GLU A 332 -6.60 20.47 8.63
C GLU A 332 -6.63 20.92 7.17
N LEU A 333 -5.65 20.48 6.34
CA LEU A 333 -5.67 20.78 4.92
C LEU A 333 -6.82 20.11 4.17
N LEU A 334 -7.19 18.87 4.55
CA LEU A 334 -8.35 18.16 4.00
C LEU A 334 -9.67 18.88 4.30
N ARG A 335 -9.84 19.43 5.51
CA ARG A 335 -11.07 20.16 5.90
C ARG A 335 -11.36 21.36 5.00
N ILE A 336 -10.34 21.95 4.41
CA ILE A 336 -10.46 23.09 3.50
C ILE A 336 -10.32 22.68 2.01
N ASP A 337 -10.41 21.39 1.72
CA ASP A 337 -10.29 20.80 0.38
C ASP A 337 -9.01 21.25 -0.38
N PHE A 338 -7.92 21.51 0.36
CA PHE A 338 -6.67 22.01 -0.22
C PHE A 338 -5.87 20.93 -0.96
N PRO A 339 -5.66 19.69 -0.42
CA PRO A 339 -4.91 18.65 -1.12
C PRO A 339 -5.65 18.14 -2.35
N LYS A 340 -4.91 17.93 -3.44
CA LYS A 340 -5.37 17.30 -4.68
C LYS A 340 -4.39 16.21 -5.05
N ILE A 341 -4.81 14.96 -4.91
CA ILE A 341 -4.02 13.78 -5.20
C ILE A 341 -4.53 13.16 -6.49
N TYR A 342 -3.62 12.83 -7.39
CA TYR A 342 -3.95 12.37 -8.74
C TYR A 342 -3.59 10.91 -9.00
N ASP A 343 -2.76 10.32 -8.17
CA ASP A 343 -2.35 8.93 -8.34
C ASP A 343 -3.19 7.97 -7.50
N LYS A 344 -3.68 6.94 -8.16
CA LYS A 344 -4.58 5.94 -7.59
C LYS A 344 -3.95 5.18 -6.42
N LYS A 345 -2.66 4.84 -6.50
CA LYS A 345 -1.97 4.11 -5.44
C LYS A 345 -1.97 4.89 -4.13
N THR A 346 -1.59 6.17 -4.16
CA THR A 346 -1.64 7.03 -2.97
C THR A 346 -3.06 7.20 -2.44
N ILE A 347 -4.06 7.36 -3.32
CA ILE A 347 -5.47 7.47 -2.91
C ILE A 347 -5.89 6.20 -2.15
N ASN A 348 -5.52 5.04 -2.64
CA ASN A 348 -5.81 3.76 -1.99
C ASN A 348 -5.06 3.58 -0.66
N GLU A 349 -3.79 4.00 -0.57
CA GLU A 349 -3.05 3.99 0.68
C GLU A 349 -3.68 4.92 1.72
N PHE A 350 -4.19 6.11 1.34
CA PHE A 350 -4.94 6.97 2.26
C PHE A 350 -6.19 6.29 2.82
N ARG A 351 -6.90 5.48 2.04
CA ARG A 351 -8.08 4.72 2.47
C ARG A 351 -7.73 3.61 3.45
N THR A 352 -6.56 3.02 3.34
CA THR A 352 -6.09 1.91 4.19
C THR A 352 -5.18 2.37 5.33
N PHE A 353 -5.00 3.67 5.52
CA PHE A 353 -4.22 4.25 6.60
C PHE A 353 -5.10 4.41 7.85
N VAL A 354 -4.81 3.61 8.90
CA VAL A 354 -5.68 3.42 10.05
C VAL A 354 -4.97 3.63 11.38
N TRP A 355 -5.74 3.92 12.43
CA TRP A 355 -5.28 3.87 13.81
C TRP A 355 -5.14 2.42 14.26
N SER A 356 -4.02 2.08 14.86
CA SER A 356 -3.74 0.75 15.41
C SER A 356 -3.26 0.84 16.85
N ASP A 357 -3.85 0.01 17.72
CA ASP A 357 -3.42 -0.19 19.11
C ASP A 357 -2.74 -1.55 19.30
N SER A 358 -2.32 -2.20 18.21
CA SER A 358 -1.66 -3.51 18.31
C SER A 358 -0.29 -3.42 18.97
N ALA A 359 0.16 -4.51 19.59
CA ALA A 359 1.47 -4.56 20.25
C ALA A 359 2.65 -4.31 19.27
N THR A 360 2.46 -4.61 17.99
CA THR A 360 3.46 -4.45 16.92
C THR A 360 3.40 -3.09 16.22
N GLN A 361 2.22 -2.41 16.24
CA GLN A 361 2.02 -1.12 15.58
C GLN A 361 1.16 -0.23 16.46
N LYS A 362 1.80 0.67 17.21
CA LYS A 362 1.11 1.66 18.02
C LYS A 362 1.02 2.99 17.29
N GLY A 363 -0.20 3.46 17.06
CA GLY A 363 -0.46 4.73 16.36
C GLY A 363 -1.03 4.54 14.96
N ALA A 364 -0.85 5.52 14.08
CA ALA A 364 -1.35 5.47 12.70
C ALA A 364 -0.36 4.80 11.76
N GLY A 365 -0.86 4.02 10.82
CA GLY A 365 -0.07 3.37 9.78
C GLY A 365 -0.94 2.57 8.81
N ALA A 366 -0.31 1.91 7.85
CA ALA A 366 -1.00 1.04 6.94
C ALA A 366 -1.73 -0.09 7.68
N GLN A 367 -2.90 -0.43 7.22
CA GLN A 367 -3.57 -1.66 7.63
C GLN A 367 -2.67 -2.86 7.30
N ARG A 368 -2.80 -3.96 8.04
CA ARG A 368 -2.02 -5.17 7.79
C ARG A 368 -2.09 -5.59 6.32
N ASN A 369 -0.94 -5.88 5.72
CA ASN A 369 -0.74 -6.21 4.30
C ASN A 369 -0.96 -5.05 3.31
N PHE A 370 -0.95 -3.81 3.79
CA PHE A 370 -0.94 -2.60 2.99
C PHE A 370 0.34 -1.80 3.26
N HIS A 371 0.63 -0.86 2.37
CA HIS A 371 1.76 0.05 2.48
C HIS A 371 1.29 1.46 2.81
N ASP A 372 2.14 2.28 3.42
CA ASP A 372 1.89 3.70 3.72
C ASP A 372 3.02 4.63 3.23
N ASP A 373 3.92 4.11 2.39
CA ASP A 373 5.09 4.86 1.91
C ASP A 373 4.67 6.11 1.11
N ASP A 374 3.65 5.98 0.25
CA ASP A 374 3.13 7.10 -0.54
C ASP A 374 2.35 8.09 0.34
N VAL A 375 1.67 7.62 1.39
CA VAL A 375 1.05 8.48 2.40
C VAL A 375 2.12 9.26 3.13
N MET A 376 3.15 8.60 3.67
CA MET A 376 4.21 9.25 4.44
C MET A 376 4.96 10.29 3.64
N SER A 377 5.40 9.95 2.42
CA SER A 377 6.06 10.92 1.52
C SER A 377 5.16 12.12 1.18
N THR A 378 3.84 11.87 1.02
CA THR A 378 2.85 12.94 0.75
C THR A 378 2.66 13.84 1.98
N LEU A 379 2.49 13.28 3.18
CA LEU A 379 2.38 14.07 4.41
C LEU A 379 3.61 14.96 4.63
N LEU A 380 4.81 14.42 4.40
CA LEU A 380 6.07 15.18 4.47
C LEU A 380 6.09 16.33 3.44
N ALA A 381 5.66 16.07 2.20
CA ALA A 381 5.61 17.08 1.16
C ALA A 381 4.64 18.24 1.50
N PHE A 382 3.54 17.97 2.18
CA PHE A 382 2.58 19.00 2.61
C PHE A 382 2.97 19.72 3.90
N TRP A 383 3.98 19.28 4.65
CA TRP A 383 4.30 19.80 5.99
C TRP A 383 4.50 21.31 6.08
N LYS A 384 5.13 21.94 5.08
CA LYS A 384 5.38 23.38 5.04
C LYS A 384 4.51 24.15 4.04
N LEU A 385 3.61 23.45 3.34
CA LEU A 385 2.67 24.03 2.38
C LEU A 385 1.32 24.28 3.06
N ASN A 386 1.27 25.27 3.97
CA ASN A 386 0.01 25.71 4.54
C ASN A 386 -0.52 26.92 3.76
N PRO A 387 -1.80 26.93 3.30
CA PRO A 387 -2.40 28.05 2.56
C PRO A 387 -2.25 29.40 3.26
N ALA A 388 -2.38 29.44 4.59
CA ALA A 388 -2.20 30.66 5.37
C ALA A 388 -0.76 31.18 5.32
N ILE A 389 0.23 30.29 5.29
CA ILE A 389 1.64 30.67 5.15
C ILE A 389 1.92 31.18 3.74
N ILE A 390 1.35 30.54 2.72
CA ILE A 390 1.46 30.92 1.30
C ILE A 390 0.84 32.31 1.09
N GLU A 391 -0.35 32.53 1.61
CA GLU A 391 -1.04 33.82 1.52
C GLU A 391 -0.24 34.94 2.21
N LYS A 392 0.29 34.70 3.41
CA LYS A 392 1.13 35.64 4.15
C LYS A 392 2.41 36.00 3.38
N ARG A 393 3.02 35.01 2.69
CA ARG A 393 4.20 35.22 1.86
C ARG A 393 3.85 36.04 0.61
N ASN A 394 2.75 35.74 -0.06
CA ASN A 394 2.28 36.48 -1.22
C ASN A 394 1.94 37.94 -0.87
N ARG A 395 1.29 38.21 0.26
CA ARG A 395 1.06 39.57 0.76
C ARG A 395 2.37 40.33 1.04
N ARG A 396 3.41 39.66 1.58
CA ARG A 396 4.72 40.28 1.80
C ARG A 396 5.41 40.60 0.47
N LEU A 397 5.39 39.69 -0.51
CA LEU A 397 5.97 39.93 -1.85
C LEU A 397 5.28 41.10 -2.54
N VAL A 398 3.96 41.17 -2.53
CA VAL A 398 3.17 42.28 -3.10
C VAL A 398 3.52 43.60 -2.38
N SER A 399 3.70 43.60 -1.05
CA SER A 399 4.08 44.79 -0.30
C SER A 399 5.50 45.26 -0.60
N GLN A 400 6.43 44.33 -0.84
CA GLN A 400 7.82 44.65 -1.23
C GLN A 400 7.86 45.22 -2.66
N VAL A 401 7.12 44.63 -3.61
CA VAL A 401 7.04 45.15 -4.99
C VAL A 401 6.41 46.56 -5.02
N ARG A 402 5.39 46.81 -4.19
CA ARG A 402 4.83 48.17 -4.06
C ARG A 402 5.84 49.18 -3.48
N LYS A 403 6.63 48.78 -2.49
CA LYS A 403 7.69 49.66 -1.93
C LYS A 403 8.78 49.98 -2.97
N VAL A 404 9.21 49.01 -3.77
CA VAL A 404 10.20 49.23 -4.82
C VAL A 404 9.68 50.19 -5.90
N LYS A 405 8.40 50.03 -6.31
CA LYS A 405 7.79 50.97 -7.29
C LYS A 405 7.62 52.39 -6.76
N THR A 406 7.47 52.58 -5.45
CA THR A 406 7.39 53.93 -4.83
C THR A 406 8.73 54.63 -4.76
N PHE A 407 9.84 53.87 -4.77
CA PHE A 407 11.22 54.47 -4.80
C PHE A 407 11.73 54.80 -6.21
N GLN A 408 11.02 54.43 -7.29
CA GLN A 408 11.38 54.79 -8.66
C GLN A 408 10.74 56.10 -9.19
N TYR A 409 9.97 56.77 -8.35
CA TYR A 409 9.28 58.02 -8.72
C TYR A 409 9.65 59.21 -7.78
N PHE A 410 10.88 59.20 -7.18
CA PHE A 410 11.47 60.34 -6.51
C PHE A 410 12.87 60.64 -7.07
#